data_fd676647ee280ddc452b1894bd4068f1
#
_entry.id   fd676647ee280ddc452b1894bd4068f1
#
_cell.length_a   1.000
_cell.length_b   1.000
_cell.length_c   1.000
_cell.angle_alpha   90.00
_cell.angle_beta   90.00
_cell.angle_gamma   90.00
#
_symmetry.space_group_name_H-M   'P 1'
#
loop_
_entity.id
_entity.type
_entity.pdbx_description
1 polymer ?
#
loop_
_entity_poly.entity_id
_entity_poly.type
_entity_poly.pdbx_seq_one_letter_code
_entity_poly.pdbx_strand_id
1 'polypeptide(L)'
;MSITNIKQIRLAGRVFIRFDIEAVTGLHIGGSDVSVEIGGVDKTVIRDKLTNRPYIPGSSLRGKVRSLLEKYKGLKQNKKINKGYIHSCESKAPYDGCDLCQVFGVAGDSDFGTPTRMIVRDTFMSTTSAAELNKAPTDLPFTEVKTEVAIDRVTSAANPRQLERVPAGSIFGGASQAEIVYVLYEGDDCNLMKDIDRLSMVVEGLSLLEDDYLGGAGSRGSGKVKLSNFNIKTSIRKKVDTPEETHTYQYGDLSKFKAGLVEIQNTLK
;
A
#
# COMPACT_ATOMS: atom_id res chain seq x y z
N MET A 1 -29.60 25.55 -21.92
CA MET A 1 -28.44 24.99 -21.15
C MET A 1 -29.05 24.29 -19.96
N SER A 2 -29.08 22.96 -19.96
CA SER A 2 -29.59 22.14 -18.85
C SER A 2 -28.66 22.32 -17.67
N ILE A 3 -29.22 22.69 -16.54
CA ILE A 3 -28.51 22.72 -15.24
C ILE A 3 -28.02 21.30 -15.01
N THR A 4 -26.72 21.10 -15.17
CA THR A 4 -26.04 19.85 -14.89
C THR A 4 -26.33 19.41 -13.46
N ASN A 5 -26.73 18.15 -13.27
CA ASN A 5 -27.00 17.53 -11.98
C ASN A 5 -25.88 17.86 -10.98
N ILE A 6 -26.16 18.78 -10.06
CA ILE A 6 -25.28 19.08 -8.94
C ILE A 6 -25.33 17.88 -8.02
N LYS A 7 -24.25 17.10 -7.97
CA LYS A 7 -24.12 15.94 -7.06
C LYS A 7 -23.65 16.41 -5.72
N GLN A 8 -24.27 15.91 -4.66
CA GLN A 8 -23.87 16.17 -3.29
C GLN A 8 -23.12 14.96 -2.72
N ILE A 9 -21.92 15.18 -2.19
CA ILE A 9 -21.13 14.18 -1.49
C ILE A 9 -20.71 14.74 -0.13
N ARG A 10 -20.97 13.98 0.93
CA ARG A 10 -20.58 14.31 2.30
C ARG A 10 -19.47 13.36 2.76
N LEU A 11 -18.44 13.90 3.38
CA LEU A 11 -17.50 13.13 4.17
C LEU A 11 -18.19 12.70 5.49
N ALA A 12 -18.53 11.43 5.59
CA ALA A 12 -19.20 10.86 6.76
C ALA A 12 -18.23 10.44 7.87
N GLY A 13 -17.04 9.97 7.49
CA GLY A 13 -16.05 9.56 8.49
C GLY A 13 -14.73 9.08 7.88
N ARG A 14 -13.83 8.66 8.76
CA ARG A 14 -12.53 8.07 8.40
C ARG A 14 -12.18 6.93 9.35
N VAL A 15 -11.47 5.96 8.81
CA VAL A 15 -10.79 4.91 9.59
C VAL A 15 -9.30 5.06 9.34
N PHE A 16 -8.55 5.39 10.37
CA PHE A 16 -7.09 5.46 10.34
C PHE A 16 -6.55 4.10 10.77
N ILE A 17 -5.85 3.42 9.88
CA ILE A 17 -5.25 2.12 10.13
C ILE A 17 -3.75 2.34 10.16
N ARG A 18 -3.14 2.25 11.34
CA ARG A 18 -1.70 2.40 11.55
C ARG A 18 -1.09 1.07 11.94
N PHE A 19 0.09 0.77 11.42
CA PHE A 19 0.80 -0.48 11.68
C PHE A 19 2.27 -0.37 11.35
N ASP A 20 3.07 -1.31 11.84
CA ASP A 20 4.47 -1.46 11.49
C ASP A 20 4.63 -2.49 10.37
N ILE A 21 5.64 -2.30 9.51
CA ILE A 21 6.01 -3.21 8.43
C ILE A 21 7.43 -3.71 8.71
N GLU A 22 7.58 -4.98 9.03
CA GLU A 22 8.86 -5.66 9.18
C GLU A 22 9.27 -6.29 7.85
N ALA A 23 10.47 -6.05 7.39
CA ALA A 23 11.08 -6.75 6.27
C ALA A 23 11.59 -8.12 6.75
N VAL A 24 10.80 -9.18 6.58
CA VAL A 24 11.19 -10.56 6.97
C VAL A 24 12.34 -11.07 6.09
N THR A 25 12.38 -10.66 4.83
CA THR A 25 13.50 -10.87 3.92
C THR A 25 13.92 -9.53 3.34
N GLY A 26 15.15 -9.46 2.79
CA GLY A 26 15.67 -8.20 2.24
C GLY A 26 14.68 -7.52 1.31
N LEU A 27 14.44 -6.21 1.51
CA LEU A 27 13.42 -5.45 0.80
C LEU A 27 14.05 -4.51 -0.23
N HIS A 28 13.64 -4.64 -1.49
CA HIS A 28 14.01 -3.74 -2.58
C HIS A 28 12.79 -3.01 -3.12
N ILE A 29 12.72 -1.71 -2.90
CA ILE A 29 11.77 -0.81 -3.59
C ILE A 29 12.62 0.16 -4.40
N GLY A 30 12.59 0.02 -5.71
CA GLY A 30 13.47 0.78 -6.61
C GLY A 30 13.20 2.29 -6.56
N GLY A 31 14.27 3.07 -6.54
CA GLY A 31 14.25 4.51 -6.77
C GLY A 31 14.27 4.81 -8.28
N SER A 32 13.86 6.03 -8.63
CA SER A 32 13.90 6.55 -10.01
C SER A 32 15.22 7.24 -10.35
N ASP A 33 16.16 7.30 -9.44
CA ASP A 33 17.39 8.06 -9.62
C ASP A 33 18.34 7.30 -10.55
N VAL A 34 18.40 7.79 -11.76
CA VAL A 34 19.34 7.41 -12.80
C VAL A 34 20.66 8.16 -12.58
N SER A 35 21.31 7.98 -11.45
CA SER A 35 22.72 8.25 -11.35
C SER A 35 23.46 6.95 -11.68
N VAL A 36 23.70 6.73 -12.96
CA VAL A 36 24.64 5.70 -13.41
C VAL A 36 26.04 6.20 -13.07
N GLU A 37 26.43 6.07 -11.81
CA GLU A 37 27.83 6.17 -11.46
C GLU A 37 28.54 4.93 -12.04
N ILE A 38 29.60 5.17 -12.81
CA ILE A 38 30.44 4.11 -13.36
C ILE A 38 31.00 3.29 -12.18
N GLY A 39 30.55 2.03 -12.03
CA GLY A 39 30.90 1.15 -10.91
C GLY A 39 29.90 1.15 -9.75
N GLY A 40 28.75 1.84 -9.86
CA GLY A 40 27.67 1.80 -8.89
C GLY A 40 26.78 0.55 -8.98
N VAL A 41 25.88 0.39 -8.01
CA VAL A 41 24.90 -0.71 -7.97
C VAL A 41 23.87 -0.54 -9.08
N ASP A 42 23.57 -1.60 -9.85
CA ASP A 42 22.65 -1.57 -11.00
C ASP A 42 21.21 -1.13 -10.62
N LYS A 43 20.78 -1.46 -9.40
CA LYS A 43 19.44 -1.16 -8.90
C LYS A 43 19.51 -0.66 -7.48
N THR A 44 19.21 0.61 -7.28
CA THR A 44 19.21 1.27 -5.97
C THR A 44 17.83 1.27 -5.32
N VAL A 45 17.77 1.37 -3.99
CA VAL A 45 16.52 1.56 -3.24
C VAL A 45 16.13 3.03 -3.19
N ILE A 46 14.83 3.28 -3.08
CA ILE A 46 14.30 4.64 -2.87
C ILE A 46 14.66 5.13 -1.46
N ARG A 47 15.08 6.40 -1.38
CA ARG A 47 15.54 7.03 -0.13
C ARG A 47 14.89 8.39 0.05
N ASP A 48 14.62 8.72 1.30
CA ASP A 48 14.26 10.08 1.70
C ASP A 48 15.48 11.02 1.54
N LYS A 49 15.30 12.12 0.83
CA LYS A 49 16.39 13.05 0.48
C LYS A 49 16.98 13.82 1.68
N LEU A 50 16.21 13.99 2.75
CA LEU A 50 16.68 14.71 3.94
C LEU A 50 17.51 13.81 4.86
N THR A 51 17.05 12.57 5.06
CA THR A 51 17.65 11.65 6.04
C THR A 51 18.52 10.59 5.39
N ASN A 52 18.49 10.46 4.06
CA ASN A 52 19.10 9.36 3.28
C ASN A 52 18.64 7.96 3.71
N ARG A 53 17.54 7.84 4.45
CA ARG A 53 17.00 6.57 4.91
C ARG A 53 16.06 5.97 3.86
N PRO A 54 16.09 4.66 3.66
CA PRO A 54 15.07 3.97 2.85
C PRO A 54 13.67 4.21 3.42
N TYR A 55 12.68 4.28 2.54
CA TYR A 55 11.28 4.34 2.93
C TYR A 55 10.40 3.52 1.98
N ILE A 56 9.20 3.23 2.39
CA ILE A 56 8.18 2.55 1.57
C ILE A 56 7.22 3.63 1.06
N PRO A 57 7.22 3.96 -0.25
CA PRO A 57 6.24 4.87 -0.82
C PRO A 57 4.82 4.33 -0.65
N GLY A 58 3.91 5.19 -0.24
CA GLY A 58 2.49 4.85 -0.15
C GLY A 58 1.92 4.36 -1.47
N SER A 59 2.41 4.89 -2.60
CA SER A 59 2.05 4.43 -3.94
C SER A 59 2.47 2.98 -4.21
N SER A 60 3.63 2.55 -3.72
CA SER A 60 4.13 1.17 -3.85
C SER A 60 3.28 0.20 -3.05
N LEU A 61 2.98 0.52 -1.78
CA LEU A 61 2.12 -0.29 -0.93
C LEU A 61 0.70 -0.37 -1.51
N ARG A 62 0.09 0.78 -1.84
CA ARG A 62 -1.24 0.87 -2.42
C ARG A 62 -1.36 0.13 -3.76
N GLY A 63 -0.37 0.31 -4.64
CA GLY A 63 -0.34 -0.34 -5.95
C GLY A 63 -0.19 -1.84 -5.86
N LYS A 64 0.64 -2.33 -4.94
CA LYS A 64 0.81 -3.77 -4.70
C LYS A 64 -0.47 -4.41 -4.15
N VAL A 65 -1.09 -3.81 -3.13
CA VAL A 65 -2.36 -4.28 -2.56
C VAL A 65 -3.45 -4.33 -3.63
N ARG A 66 -3.59 -3.27 -4.45
CA ARG A 66 -4.54 -3.26 -5.58
C ARG A 66 -4.28 -4.40 -6.56
N SER A 67 -3.03 -4.57 -7.00
CA SER A 67 -2.64 -5.61 -7.96
C SER A 67 -2.94 -7.02 -7.45
N LEU A 68 -2.75 -7.27 -6.15
CA LEU A 68 -3.07 -8.56 -5.53
C LEU A 68 -4.57 -8.80 -5.50
N LEU A 69 -5.35 -7.81 -5.10
CA LEU A 69 -6.81 -7.88 -5.09
C LEU A 69 -7.41 -8.06 -6.49
N GLU A 70 -6.86 -7.38 -7.51
CA GLU A 70 -7.29 -7.54 -8.91
C GLU A 70 -7.15 -9.00 -9.37
N LYS A 71 -6.01 -9.62 -9.06
CA LYS A 71 -5.72 -11.03 -9.39
C LYS A 71 -6.57 -11.99 -8.56
N TYR A 72 -6.65 -11.75 -7.26
CA TYR A 72 -7.41 -12.59 -6.34
C TYR A 72 -8.91 -12.64 -6.69
N LYS A 73 -9.47 -11.50 -7.09
CA LYS A 73 -10.87 -11.39 -7.54
C LYS A 73 -11.09 -11.75 -9.01
N GLY A 74 -10.05 -12.14 -9.74
CA GLY A 74 -10.14 -12.52 -11.16
C GLY A 74 -10.59 -11.39 -12.08
N LEU A 75 -10.29 -10.14 -11.75
CA LEU A 75 -10.70 -8.98 -12.53
C LEU A 75 -9.89 -8.84 -13.82
N LYS A 76 -10.56 -8.50 -14.93
CA LYS A 76 -9.89 -8.29 -16.21
C LYS A 76 -8.97 -7.07 -16.16
N GLN A 77 -7.72 -7.23 -16.61
CA GLN A 77 -6.73 -6.17 -16.75
C GLN A 77 -6.96 -5.45 -18.09
N ASN A 78 -7.97 -4.58 -18.16
CA ASN A 78 -8.47 -3.99 -19.41
C ASN A 78 -7.88 -2.62 -19.74
N LYS A 79 -7.33 -1.89 -18.77
CA LYS A 79 -6.82 -0.53 -18.97
C LYS A 79 -5.30 -0.52 -19.04
N LYS A 80 -4.76 -0.07 -20.18
CA LYS A 80 -3.31 0.10 -20.35
C LYS A 80 -2.84 1.38 -19.65
N ILE A 81 -1.79 1.24 -18.83
CA ILE A 81 -1.06 2.36 -18.21
C ILE A 81 0.43 2.18 -18.53
N ASN A 82 0.99 3.07 -19.31
CA ASN A 82 2.38 2.97 -19.79
C ASN A 82 2.68 1.57 -20.38
N LYS A 83 3.55 0.80 -19.72
CA LYS A 83 3.95 -0.55 -20.13
C LYS A 83 3.13 -1.66 -19.49
N GLY A 84 2.18 -1.35 -18.59
CA GLY A 84 1.38 -2.31 -17.84
C GLY A 84 -0.11 -2.19 -18.10
N TYR A 85 -0.85 -3.15 -17.55
CA TYR A 85 -2.31 -3.17 -17.57
C TYR A 85 -2.84 -3.27 -16.14
N ILE A 86 -3.97 -2.62 -15.89
CA ILE A 86 -4.70 -2.68 -14.62
C ILE A 86 -6.18 -2.92 -14.89
N HIS A 87 -6.93 -3.33 -13.86
CA HIS A 87 -8.39 -3.29 -13.90
C HIS A 87 -8.89 -1.85 -13.72
N SER A 88 -9.80 -1.40 -14.61
CA SER A 88 -10.50 -0.12 -14.46
C SER A 88 -11.86 -0.21 -15.13
N CYS A 89 -12.93 0.11 -14.41
CA CYS A 89 -14.26 0.24 -15.03
C CYS A 89 -14.29 1.40 -16.03
N GLU A 90 -14.97 1.20 -17.15
CA GLU A 90 -15.01 2.15 -18.27
C GLU A 90 -16.32 2.94 -18.35
N SER A 91 -17.32 2.56 -17.52
CA SER A 91 -18.61 3.24 -17.44
C SER A 91 -19.24 3.06 -16.05
N LYS A 92 -20.32 3.82 -15.80
CA LYS A 92 -21.00 3.85 -14.50
C LYS A 92 -21.57 2.49 -14.09
N ALA A 93 -22.24 1.77 -14.98
CA ALA A 93 -22.91 0.53 -14.64
C ALA A 93 -21.95 -0.53 -14.05
N PRO A 94 -20.80 -0.89 -14.69
CA PRO A 94 -19.83 -1.77 -14.07
C PRO A 94 -19.16 -1.15 -12.84
N TYR A 95 -18.98 0.18 -12.78
CA TYR A 95 -18.38 0.87 -11.64
C TYR A 95 -19.24 0.73 -10.37
N ASP A 96 -20.55 0.86 -10.47
CA ASP A 96 -21.48 0.79 -9.32
C ASP A 96 -21.45 -0.60 -8.64
N GLY A 97 -21.08 -1.66 -9.40
CA GLY A 97 -20.89 -3.01 -8.89
C GLY A 97 -19.44 -3.39 -8.56
N CYS A 98 -18.48 -2.51 -8.79
CA CYS A 98 -17.06 -2.83 -8.63
C CYS A 98 -16.47 -2.21 -7.36
N ASP A 99 -16.42 -2.96 -6.28
CA ASP A 99 -15.86 -2.49 -5.02
C ASP A 99 -14.38 -2.07 -5.15
N LEU A 100 -13.59 -2.76 -5.97
CA LEU A 100 -12.19 -2.42 -6.18
C LEU A 100 -12.05 -1.00 -6.78
N CYS A 101 -12.79 -0.69 -7.85
CA CYS A 101 -12.75 0.63 -8.48
C CYS A 101 -13.30 1.73 -7.57
N GLN A 102 -14.25 1.40 -6.70
CA GLN A 102 -14.75 2.35 -5.71
C GLN A 102 -13.74 2.63 -4.59
N VAL A 103 -12.99 1.62 -4.13
CA VAL A 103 -11.95 1.79 -3.11
C VAL A 103 -10.70 2.46 -3.69
N PHE A 104 -10.21 1.99 -4.84
CA PHE A 104 -8.94 2.44 -5.42
C PHE A 104 -9.09 3.48 -6.53
N GLY A 105 -10.29 3.79 -6.97
CA GLY A 105 -10.53 4.70 -8.09
C GLY A 105 -10.34 4.05 -9.46
N VAL A 106 -10.84 4.74 -10.47
CA VAL A 106 -10.67 4.42 -11.90
C VAL A 106 -9.50 5.20 -12.49
N ALA A 107 -8.91 4.69 -13.56
CA ALA A 107 -7.80 5.35 -14.24
C ALA A 107 -8.29 6.32 -15.31
N GLY A 108 -7.67 7.50 -15.36
CA GLY A 108 -7.98 8.56 -16.31
C GLY A 108 -9.15 9.43 -15.88
N ASP A 109 -9.55 10.34 -16.75
CA ASP A 109 -10.72 11.19 -16.53
C ASP A 109 -11.99 10.37 -16.71
N SER A 110 -12.84 10.36 -15.70
CA SER A 110 -14.16 9.72 -15.75
C SER A 110 -15.21 10.66 -15.17
N ASP A 111 -16.36 10.71 -15.82
CA ASP A 111 -17.53 11.50 -15.39
C ASP A 111 -18.42 10.74 -14.39
N PHE A 112 -18.13 9.45 -14.15
CA PHE A 112 -18.88 8.55 -13.27
C PHE A 112 -18.16 8.17 -11.98
N GLY A 113 -16.85 8.43 -11.89
CA GLY A 113 -16.05 8.08 -10.71
C GLY A 113 -16.43 8.89 -9.47
N THR A 114 -16.25 8.28 -8.29
CA THR A 114 -16.37 8.94 -7.00
C THR A 114 -14.99 9.07 -6.33
N PRO A 115 -14.82 9.91 -5.30
CA PRO A 115 -13.52 9.98 -4.60
C PRO A 115 -13.04 8.64 -4.11
N THR A 116 -11.75 8.37 -4.20
CA THR A 116 -11.15 7.12 -3.72
C THR A 116 -11.31 7.00 -2.20
N ARG A 117 -11.51 5.76 -1.70
CA ARG A 117 -11.67 5.51 -0.26
C ARG A 117 -10.36 5.24 0.45
N MET A 118 -9.32 4.81 -0.27
CA MET A 118 -8.05 4.42 0.34
C MET A 118 -6.94 5.39 -0.01
N ILE A 119 -6.40 6.04 1.01
CA ILE A 119 -5.20 6.88 0.95
C ILE A 119 -4.11 6.16 1.73
N VAL A 120 -2.92 6.02 1.15
CA VAL A 120 -1.77 5.38 1.79
C VAL A 120 -0.64 6.39 1.90
N ARG A 121 -0.11 6.58 3.10
CA ARG A 121 1.01 7.48 3.36
C ARG A 121 2.35 6.78 3.15
N ASP A 122 3.38 7.56 2.87
CA ASP A 122 4.75 7.05 2.85
C ASP A 122 5.16 6.60 4.26
N THR A 123 5.87 5.47 4.33
CA THR A 123 6.27 4.86 5.59
C THR A 123 7.78 4.86 5.71
N PHE A 124 8.30 5.56 6.69
CA PHE A 124 9.74 5.71 6.89
C PHE A 124 10.32 4.58 7.73
N MET A 125 11.60 4.29 7.51
CA MET A 125 12.35 3.37 8.37
C MET A 125 12.31 3.88 9.83
N SER A 126 12.06 2.99 10.78
CA SER A 126 12.01 3.32 12.20
C SER A 126 13.37 3.87 12.69
N THR A 127 13.33 4.73 13.68
CA THR A 127 14.56 5.29 14.27
C THR A 127 15.42 4.21 14.92
N THR A 128 14.80 3.17 15.47
CA THR A 128 15.49 2.00 16.05
C THR A 128 16.24 1.23 14.98
N SER A 129 15.56 0.81 13.89
CA SER A 129 16.21 0.11 12.78
C SER A 129 17.31 0.95 12.13
N ALA A 130 17.10 2.27 11.97
CA ALA A 130 18.13 3.16 11.45
C ALA A 130 19.37 3.21 12.37
N ALA A 131 19.17 3.24 13.69
CA ALA A 131 20.29 3.25 14.65
C ALA A 131 21.06 1.92 14.66
N GLU A 132 20.36 0.80 14.48
CA GLU A 132 20.97 -0.53 14.38
C GLU A 132 21.77 -0.68 13.10
N LEU A 133 21.19 -0.28 11.94
CA LEU A 133 21.86 -0.36 10.64
C LEU A 133 23.05 0.58 10.51
N ASN A 134 23.05 1.73 11.20
CA ASN A 134 24.22 2.61 11.26
C ASN A 134 25.42 1.98 12.00
N LYS A 135 25.19 0.97 12.86
CA LYS A 135 26.24 0.24 13.57
C LYS A 135 26.62 -1.06 12.87
N ALA A 136 25.76 -1.56 11.98
CA ALA A 136 25.98 -2.80 11.25
C ALA A 136 27.01 -2.59 10.12
N PRO A 137 27.82 -3.61 9.78
CA PRO A 137 28.72 -3.57 8.65
C PRO A 137 27.97 -3.75 7.32
N THR A 138 27.13 -2.78 6.97
CA THR A 138 26.37 -2.78 5.71
C THR A 138 27.22 -2.25 4.55
N ASP A 139 26.98 -2.76 3.34
CA ASP A 139 27.74 -2.36 2.13
C ASP A 139 27.54 -0.87 1.79
N LEU A 140 26.32 -0.37 2.00
CA LEU A 140 25.91 1.01 1.79
C LEU A 140 25.12 1.50 3.02
N PRO A 141 24.99 2.82 3.24
CA PRO A 141 24.20 3.33 4.36
C PRO A 141 22.80 2.73 4.39
N PHE A 142 22.45 2.02 5.49
CA PHE A 142 21.17 1.34 5.72
C PHE A 142 20.82 0.18 4.79
N THR A 143 21.72 -0.28 3.91
CA THR A 143 21.40 -1.27 2.88
C THR A 143 22.56 -2.22 2.62
N GLU A 144 22.23 -3.40 2.11
CA GLU A 144 23.18 -4.42 1.66
C GLU A 144 23.10 -4.58 0.13
N VAL A 145 24.17 -5.08 -0.47
CA VAL A 145 24.24 -5.38 -1.91
C VAL A 145 24.17 -6.87 -2.11
N LYS A 146 23.06 -7.34 -2.73
CA LYS A 146 22.92 -8.73 -3.15
C LYS A 146 23.38 -8.91 -4.58
N THR A 147 24.40 -9.74 -4.80
CA THR A 147 24.80 -10.13 -6.16
C THR A 147 23.97 -11.33 -6.62
N GLU A 148 23.29 -11.18 -7.75
CA GLU A 148 22.57 -12.23 -8.45
C GLU A 148 23.31 -12.55 -9.75
N VAL A 149 23.46 -13.84 -10.07
CA VAL A 149 24.17 -14.26 -11.28
C VAL A 149 23.18 -14.93 -12.24
N ALA A 150 23.09 -14.41 -13.46
CA ALA A 150 22.44 -15.10 -14.56
C ALA A 150 23.50 -15.90 -15.35
N ILE A 151 23.31 -17.22 -15.44
CA ILE A 151 24.20 -18.09 -16.19
C ILE A 151 23.58 -18.37 -17.56
N ASP A 152 24.34 -18.09 -18.62
CA ASP A 152 23.97 -18.49 -19.97
C ASP A 152 24.01 -20.02 -20.08
N ARG A 153 22.89 -20.61 -20.53
CA ARG A 153 22.71 -22.06 -20.52
C ARG A 153 23.46 -22.78 -21.64
N VAL A 154 23.98 -22.06 -22.63
CA VAL A 154 24.71 -22.59 -23.78
C VAL A 154 26.21 -22.43 -23.57
N THR A 155 26.63 -21.22 -23.17
CA THR A 155 28.06 -20.88 -23.08
C THR A 155 28.61 -21.01 -21.65
N SER A 156 27.75 -21.21 -20.67
CA SER A 156 28.08 -21.17 -19.22
C SER A 156 28.65 -19.83 -18.76
N ALA A 157 28.53 -18.78 -19.55
CA ALA A 157 28.99 -17.44 -19.18
C ALA A 157 28.14 -16.89 -18.03
N ALA A 158 28.82 -16.35 -17.00
CA ALA A 158 28.19 -15.74 -15.86
C ALA A 158 27.97 -14.23 -16.07
N ASN A 159 26.75 -13.75 -15.86
CA ASN A 159 26.42 -12.32 -15.92
C ASN A 159 25.95 -11.87 -14.52
N PRO A 160 26.83 -11.33 -13.68
CA PRO A 160 26.48 -10.84 -12.37
C PRO A 160 25.69 -9.53 -12.48
N ARG A 161 24.72 -9.36 -11.57
CA ARG A 161 23.93 -8.14 -11.38
C ARG A 161 23.86 -7.81 -9.91
N GLN A 162 24.02 -6.55 -9.57
CA GLN A 162 23.95 -6.08 -8.20
C GLN A 162 22.59 -5.46 -7.90
N LEU A 163 21.99 -5.88 -6.78
CA LEU A 163 20.71 -5.40 -6.27
C LEU A 163 20.89 -4.87 -4.86
N GLU A 164 20.70 -3.58 -4.69
CA GLU A 164 20.61 -2.97 -3.36
C GLU A 164 19.28 -3.35 -2.70
N ARG A 165 19.30 -3.68 -1.41
CA ARG A 165 18.11 -3.96 -0.63
C ARG A 165 18.30 -3.59 0.84
N VAL A 166 17.22 -3.25 1.51
CA VAL A 166 17.21 -3.08 2.97
C VAL A 166 17.34 -4.44 3.62
N PRO A 167 18.21 -4.66 4.62
CA PRO A 167 18.40 -5.94 5.28
C PRO A 167 17.13 -6.46 5.95
N ALA A 168 17.01 -7.79 6.06
CA ALA A 168 15.98 -8.46 6.83
C ALA A 168 16.02 -8.03 8.31
N GLY A 169 14.86 -8.02 8.98
CA GLY A 169 14.69 -7.54 10.35
C GLY A 169 14.46 -6.04 10.46
N SER A 170 14.62 -5.28 9.37
CA SER A 170 14.36 -3.83 9.37
C SER A 170 12.87 -3.53 9.50
N ILE A 171 12.53 -2.56 10.36
CA ILE A 171 11.16 -2.12 10.62
C ILE A 171 10.94 -0.76 9.98
N PHE A 172 9.86 -0.64 9.22
CA PHE A 172 9.31 0.61 8.73
C PHE A 172 8.08 0.94 9.57
N GLY A 173 8.10 2.12 10.23
CA GLY A 173 7.07 2.53 11.18
C GLY A 173 7.64 2.97 12.52
N GLY A 174 7.22 2.36 13.62
CA GLY A 174 7.57 2.77 14.99
C GLY A 174 6.81 4.03 15.40
N ALA A 175 7.50 5.12 15.73
CA ALA A 175 6.86 6.39 16.10
C ALA A 175 6.05 7.03 14.94
N SER A 176 6.42 6.72 13.69
CA SER A 176 5.72 7.16 12.47
C SER A 176 5.23 5.95 11.70
N GLN A 177 4.28 5.21 12.27
CA GLN A 177 3.72 4.00 11.68
C GLN A 177 3.22 4.22 10.25
N ALA A 178 3.22 3.14 9.45
CA ALA A 178 2.49 3.10 8.19
C ALA A 178 1.04 3.52 8.44
N GLU A 179 0.50 4.39 7.59
CA GLU A 179 -0.87 4.86 7.76
C GLU A 179 -1.67 4.67 6.47
N ILE A 180 -2.77 3.95 6.60
CA ILE A 180 -3.85 3.91 5.62
C ILE A 180 -5.00 4.73 6.19
N VAL A 181 -5.46 5.73 5.45
CA VAL A 181 -6.69 6.46 5.77
C VAL A 181 -7.78 5.93 4.84
N TYR A 182 -8.76 5.24 5.43
CA TYR A 182 -9.94 4.79 4.71
C TYR A 182 -11.08 5.80 4.94
N VAL A 183 -11.61 6.34 3.85
CA VAL A 183 -12.57 7.44 3.88
C VAL A 183 -13.97 6.92 3.61
N LEU A 184 -14.94 7.37 4.39
CA LEU A 184 -16.34 7.02 4.30
C LEU A 184 -17.13 8.20 3.73
N TYR A 185 -17.82 7.97 2.62
CA TYR A 185 -18.64 8.99 1.97
C TYR A 185 -20.11 8.62 1.97
N GLU A 186 -20.96 9.65 1.97
CA GLU A 186 -22.39 9.54 1.80
C GLU A 186 -22.87 10.58 0.78
N GLY A 187 -23.82 10.21 -0.08
CA GLY A 187 -24.36 11.13 -1.09
C GLY A 187 -24.95 10.39 -2.30
N ASP A 188 -25.22 11.11 -3.35
CA ASP A 188 -25.96 10.62 -4.51
C ASP A 188 -25.32 9.38 -5.19
N ASP A 189 -24.00 9.36 -5.30
CA ASP A 189 -23.23 8.23 -5.86
C ASP A 189 -22.39 7.48 -4.82
N CYS A 190 -22.56 7.79 -3.52
CA CYS A 190 -21.79 7.23 -2.43
C CYS A 190 -22.69 6.62 -1.37
N ASN A 191 -22.51 5.34 -1.07
CA ASN A 191 -23.27 4.62 -0.06
C ASN A 191 -22.40 4.31 1.15
N LEU A 192 -22.69 4.97 2.27
CA LEU A 192 -21.95 4.83 3.52
C LEU A 192 -21.89 3.39 4.01
N MET A 193 -23.01 2.64 3.97
CA MET A 193 -23.05 1.26 4.44
C MET A 193 -22.17 0.35 3.59
N LYS A 194 -22.21 0.52 2.27
CA LYS A 194 -21.30 -0.20 1.36
C LYS A 194 -19.84 0.18 1.59
N ASP A 195 -19.54 1.44 1.86
CA ASP A 195 -18.16 1.86 2.16
C ASP A 195 -17.65 1.25 3.47
N ILE A 196 -18.52 1.12 4.49
CA ILE A 196 -18.19 0.40 5.73
C ILE A 196 -17.91 -1.09 5.44
N ASP A 197 -18.74 -1.75 4.63
CA ASP A 197 -18.55 -3.15 4.29
C ASP A 197 -17.27 -3.38 3.45
N ARG A 198 -16.93 -2.46 2.54
CA ARG A 198 -15.72 -2.48 1.72
C ARG A 198 -14.41 -2.32 2.52
N LEU A 199 -14.46 -1.88 3.78
CA LEU A 199 -13.30 -1.86 4.66
C LEU A 199 -12.65 -3.25 4.78
N SER A 200 -13.45 -4.31 4.66
CA SER A 200 -12.97 -5.71 4.61
C SER A 200 -11.97 -5.96 3.48
N MET A 201 -12.11 -5.27 2.34
CA MET A 201 -11.19 -5.39 1.21
C MET A 201 -9.78 -4.88 1.55
N VAL A 202 -9.66 -3.85 2.39
CA VAL A 202 -8.35 -3.34 2.84
C VAL A 202 -7.64 -4.43 3.65
N VAL A 203 -8.34 -5.06 4.58
CA VAL A 203 -7.79 -6.14 5.42
C VAL A 203 -7.44 -7.37 4.59
N GLU A 204 -8.30 -7.74 3.63
CA GLU A 204 -8.04 -8.82 2.66
C GLU A 204 -6.77 -8.53 1.85
N GLY A 205 -6.62 -7.32 1.33
CA GLY A 205 -5.45 -6.91 0.57
C GLY A 205 -4.15 -6.90 1.38
N LEU A 206 -4.20 -6.52 2.65
CA LEU A 206 -3.06 -6.63 3.56
C LEU A 206 -2.71 -8.09 3.86
N SER A 207 -3.70 -8.99 3.99
CA SER A 207 -3.46 -10.43 4.14
C SER A 207 -2.75 -11.01 2.92
N LEU A 208 -3.23 -10.67 1.73
CA LEU A 208 -2.58 -11.08 0.47
C LEU A 208 -1.16 -10.55 0.34
N LEU A 209 -0.88 -9.37 0.89
CA LEU A 209 0.47 -8.79 0.90
C LEU A 209 1.44 -9.59 1.77
N GLU A 210 1.01 -10.03 2.97
CA GLU A 210 1.83 -10.89 3.84
C GLU A 210 2.12 -12.26 3.21
N ASP A 211 1.18 -12.79 2.41
CA ASP A 211 1.36 -14.06 1.72
C ASP A 211 2.24 -13.95 0.47
N ASP A 212 2.37 -12.76 -0.12
CA ASP A 212 3.16 -12.50 -1.32
C ASP A 212 4.46 -11.73 -0.95
N TYR A 213 4.77 -10.66 -1.65
CA TYR A 213 5.94 -9.80 -1.39
C TYR A 213 5.64 -8.33 -1.71
N LEU A 214 6.41 -7.43 -1.12
CA LEU A 214 6.43 -6.00 -1.42
C LEU A 214 7.70 -5.65 -2.22
N GLY A 215 7.58 -4.73 -3.17
CA GLY A 215 8.71 -4.26 -3.97
C GLY A 215 9.11 -5.21 -5.10
N GLY A 216 10.40 -5.23 -5.42
CA GLY A 216 10.99 -6.00 -6.52
C GLY A 216 11.66 -7.30 -6.09
N ALA A 217 12.02 -8.14 -7.09
CA ALA A 217 12.74 -9.39 -6.91
C ALA A 217 12.08 -10.43 -5.97
N GLY A 218 10.73 -10.39 -5.83
CA GLY A 218 9.98 -11.30 -4.97
C GLY A 218 10.18 -12.78 -5.31
N SER A 219 10.15 -13.14 -6.60
CA SER A 219 10.40 -14.51 -7.05
C SER A 219 11.83 -15.03 -6.76
N ARG A 220 12.70 -14.14 -6.28
CA ARG A 220 14.10 -14.44 -5.90
C ARG A 220 14.35 -14.26 -4.41
N GLY A 221 13.26 -14.33 -3.60
CA GLY A 221 13.31 -14.34 -2.15
C GLY A 221 13.45 -12.97 -1.48
N SER A 222 13.17 -11.87 -2.19
CA SER A 222 13.12 -10.53 -1.59
C SER A 222 11.68 -10.11 -1.31
N GLY A 223 11.48 -9.21 -0.32
CA GLY A 223 10.22 -8.51 -0.13
C GLY A 223 9.16 -9.21 0.72
N LYS A 224 9.44 -10.33 1.37
CA LYS A 224 8.53 -10.89 2.39
C LYS A 224 8.40 -9.89 3.52
N VAL A 225 7.17 -9.52 3.86
CA VAL A 225 6.89 -8.58 4.95
C VAL A 225 5.94 -9.19 5.97
N LYS A 226 5.99 -8.65 7.19
CA LYS A 226 5.05 -8.94 8.27
C LYS A 226 4.49 -7.64 8.81
N LEU A 227 3.19 -7.61 9.06
CA LEU A 227 2.47 -6.44 9.57
C LEU A 227 2.11 -6.64 11.04
N SER A 228 2.39 -5.66 11.87
CA SER A 228 2.21 -5.77 13.31
C SER A 228 1.84 -4.42 13.95
N ASN A 229 1.52 -4.46 15.24
CA ASN A 229 1.23 -3.27 16.06
C ASN A 229 0.13 -2.38 15.49
N PHE A 230 -0.99 -3.00 15.09
CA PHE A 230 -2.12 -2.27 14.52
C PHE A 230 -2.78 -1.35 15.56
N ASN A 231 -2.91 -0.07 15.19
CA ASN A 231 -3.67 0.94 15.92
C ASN A 231 -4.73 1.51 14.98
N ILE A 232 -5.99 1.20 15.25
CA ILE A 232 -7.13 1.59 14.42
C ILE A 232 -7.89 2.69 15.14
N LYS A 233 -8.02 3.85 14.52
CA LYS A 233 -8.86 4.93 15.00
C LYS A 233 -10.00 5.17 14.02
N THR A 234 -11.22 5.03 14.47
CA THR A 234 -12.42 5.41 13.71
C THR A 234 -12.87 6.80 14.11
N SER A 235 -13.43 7.52 13.16
CA SER A 235 -14.02 8.84 13.36
C SER A 235 -15.20 8.94 12.41
N ILE A 236 -16.41 9.05 12.93
CA ILE A 236 -17.64 9.11 12.15
C ILE A 236 -18.58 10.20 12.67
N ARG A 237 -19.21 10.90 11.73
CA ARG A 237 -20.30 11.85 12.00
C ARG A 237 -21.56 11.36 11.28
N LYS A 238 -22.48 10.81 12.02
CA LYS A 238 -23.71 10.19 11.47
C LYS A 238 -24.63 11.20 10.78
N LYS A 239 -24.72 12.45 11.31
CA LYS A 239 -25.48 13.56 10.71
C LYS A 239 -24.64 14.83 10.73
N VAL A 240 -24.97 15.81 9.88
CA VAL A 240 -24.22 17.06 9.75
C VAL A 240 -24.05 17.79 11.08
N ASP A 241 -25.10 17.83 11.90
CA ASP A 241 -25.16 18.58 13.16
C ASP A 241 -24.86 17.73 14.41
N THR A 242 -24.43 16.45 14.23
CA THR A 242 -24.06 15.60 15.36
C THR A 242 -22.56 15.70 15.65
N PRO A 243 -22.14 15.53 16.92
CA PRO A 243 -20.74 15.43 17.27
C PRO A 243 -20.10 14.22 16.58
N GLU A 244 -18.79 14.29 16.37
CA GLU A 244 -17.98 13.20 15.81
C GLU A 244 -17.78 12.12 16.88
N GLU A 245 -18.15 10.87 16.55
CA GLU A 245 -17.91 9.71 17.39
C GLU A 245 -16.54 9.11 17.03
N THR A 246 -15.71 8.84 18.05
CA THR A 246 -14.35 8.32 17.85
C THR A 246 -14.14 7.09 18.73
N HIS A 247 -13.61 6.01 18.12
CA HIS A 247 -13.20 4.79 18.82
C HIS A 247 -11.78 4.42 18.44
N THR A 248 -11.07 3.72 19.34
CA THR A 248 -9.70 3.27 19.09
C THR A 248 -9.58 1.80 19.47
N TYR A 249 -8.93 1.02 18.60
CA TYR A 249 -8.69 -0.41 18.77
C TYR A 249 -7.22 -0.72 18.57
N GLN A 250 -6.71 -1.72 19.27
CA GLN A 250 -5.32 -2.15 19.17
C GLN A 250 -5.23 -3.66 18.96
N TYR A 251 -4.43 -4.08 17.96
CA TYR A 251 -4.22 -5.48 17.64
C TYR A 251 -2.73 -5.72 17.41
N GLY A 252 -2.19 -6.80 17.99
CA GLY A 252 -0.77 -7.13 17.85
C GLY A 252 -0.36 -7.57 16.43
N ASP A 253 -1.29 -8.18 15.70
CA ASP A 253 -1.06 -8.75 14.38
C ASP A 253 -2.29 -8.63 13.47
N LEU A 254 -2.09 -8.92 12.18
CA LEU A 254 -3.14 -8.82 11.17
C LEU A 254 -4.29 -9.81 11.40
N SER A 255 -4.01 -11.01 11.93
CA SER A 255 -5.05 -12.03 12.20
C SER A 255 -6.03 -11.54 13.26
N LYS A 256 -5.52 -10.91 14.33
CA LYS A 256 -6.34 -10.31 15.38
C LYS A 256 -7.13 -9.10 14.86
N PHE A 257 -6.51 -8.26 14.03
CA PHE A 257 -7.23 -7.16 13.39
C PHE A 257 -8.37 -7.67 12.51
N LYS A 258 -8.13 -8.70 11.70
CA LYS A 258 -9.15 -9.35 10.87
C LYS A 258 -10.31 -9.89 11.70
N ALA A 259 -10.02 -10.51 12.84
CA ALA A 259 -11.05 -11.01 13.77
C ALA A 259 -11.88 -9.88 14.40
N GLY A 260 -11.27 -8.73 14.71
CA GLY A 260 -11.95 -7.56 15.27
C GLY A 260 -12.67 -6.67 14.25
N LEU A 261 -12.56 -6.94 12.95
CA LEU A 261 -13.09 -6.08 11.89
C LEU A 261 -14.61 -5.87 11.99
N VAL A 262 -15.35 -6.91 12.31
CA VAL A 262 -16.83 -6.86 12.44
C VAL A 262 -17.26 -5.89 13.56
N GLU A 263 -16.55 -5.88 14.67
CA GLU A 263 -16.78 -4.93 15.76
C GLU A 263 -16.58 -3.48 15.28
N ILE A 264 -15.46 -3.22 14.58
CA ILE A 264 -15.17 -1.90 14.00
C ILE A 264 -16.27 -1.46 13.04
N GLN A 265 -16.71 -2.36 12.14
CA GLN A 265 -17.78 -2.06 11.19
C GLN A 265 -19.11 -1.76 11.90
N ASN A 266 -19.42 -2.46 12.98
CA ASN A 266 -20.67 -2.24 13.75
C ASN A 266 -20.66 -0.87 14.46
N THR A 267 -19.52 -0.39 14.95
CA THR A 267 -19.42 0.96 15.55
C THR A 267 -19.52 2.08 14.53
N LEU A 268 -19.26 1.79 13.24
CA LEU A 268 -19.41 2.75 12.15
C LEU A 268 -20.85 2.82 11.58
N LYS A 269 -21.68 1.81 11.84
CA LYS A 269 -23.11 1.76 11.47
C LYS A 269 -23.97 2.48 12.49
#